data_595259691ee3756d991d887ba59a3d6a
#
_entry.id   595259691ee3756d991d887ba59a3d6a
#
_cell.length_a   1.000
_cell.length_b   1.000
_cell.length_c   1.000
_cell.angle_alpha   90.00
_cell.angle_beta   90.00
_cell.angle_gamma   90.00
#
_symmetry.space_group_name_H-M   'P 1'
#
loop_
_entity.id
_entity.type
_entity.pdbx_description
1 polymer ?
#
loop_
_entity_poly.entity_id
_entity_poly.type
_entity_poly.pdbx_seq_one_letter_code
_entity_poly.pdbx_strand_id
1 'polypeptide(L)'
;DTTLTLLECMKEAGVKKIVFSSSATVYGEQKPPYVETMPRGACSNPYGWTKAMMEQILTDCANADSELTVILLRYFNPIGAHPSGKIGEDPQGIPNNLMPYVSQVAAGRREQLTIFGGDYDTPDGTCRRDYIHVVDLACGHLKAVEYAQSHNCLLYTSPSPRD
;
A
#
# COMPACT_ATOMS: atom_id res chain seq x y z
N ASP A 1 -6.37 -13.99 -11.38
CA ASP A 1 -6.33 -13.98 -12.84
C ASP A 1 -5.64 -12.73 -13.40
N THR A 2 -6.07 -11.51 -13.05
CA THR A 2 -5.52 -10.27 -13.63
C THR A 2 -3.99 -10.16 -13.51
N THR A 3 -3.41 -10.53 -12.37
CA THR A 3 -1.95 -10.48 -12.18
C THR A 3 -1.22 -11.47 -13.09
N LEU A 4 -1.75 -12.67 -13.25
CA LEU A 4 -1.16 -13.68 -14.14
C LEU A 4 -1.25 -13.22 -15.60
N THR A 5 -2.41 -12.72 -16.03
CA THR A 5 -2.58 -12.15 -17.37
C THR A 5 -1.62 -10.99 -17.62
N LEU A 6 -1.43 -10.09 -16.62
CA LEU A 6 -0.45 -9.01 -16.73
C LEU A 6 0.97 -9.54 -16.92
N LEU A 7 1.37 -10.55 -16.15
CA LEU A 7 2.71 -11.17 -16.27
C LEU A 7 2.91 -11.85 -17.63
N GLU A 8 1.88 -12.52 -18.17
CA GLU A 8 1.90 -13.08 -19.53
C GLU A 8 2.11 -11.98 -20.56
N CYS A 9 1.31 -10.90 -20.52
CA CYS A 9 1.47 -9.76 -21.43
C CYS A 9 2.84 -9.09 -21.29
N MET A 10 3.36 -8.94 -20.06
CA MET A 10 4.69 -8.40 -19.81
C MET A 10 5.76 -9.27 -20.47
N LYS A 11 5.65 -10.60 -20.33
CA LYS A 11 6.57 -11.56 -20.96
C LYS A 11 6.53 -11.45 -22.48
N GLU A 12 5.35 -11.41 -23.09
CA GLU A 12 5.16 -11.27 -24.54
C GLU A 12 5.72 -9.93 -25.06
N ALA A 13 5.54 -8.85 -24.29
CA ALA A 13 6.02 -7.51 -24.64
C ALA A 13 7.50 -7.28 -24.29
N GLY A 14 8.20 -8.25 -23.69
CA GLY A 14 9.58 -8.10 -23.23
C GLY A 14 9.75 -7.13 -22.06
N VAL A 15 8.68 -6.83 -21.30
CA VAL A 15 8.74 -5.96 -20.12
C VAL A 15 9.24 -6.76 -18.93
N LYS A 16 10.37 -6.37 -18.38
CA LYS A 16 11.09 -7.09 -17.31
C LYS A 16 11.07 -6.39 -15.95
N LYS A 17 10.28 -5.34 -15.79
CA LYS A 17 10.28 -4.55 -14.55
C LYS A 17 8.88 -4.24 -14.11
N ILE A 18 8.61 -4.48 -12.81
CA ILE A 18 7.31 -4.19 -12.20
C ILE A 18 7.49 -3.60 -10.81
N VAL A 19 6.76 -2.51 -10.54
CA VAL A 19 6.56 -1.96 -9.20
C VAL A 19 5.13 -2.26 -8.79
N PHE A 20 4.96 -3.02 -7.73
CA PHE A 20 3.66 -3.48 -7.26
C PHE A 20 3.24 -2.75 -5.99
N SER A 21 2.09 -2.11 -6.07
CA SER A 21 1.42 -1.49 -4.91
C SER A 21 0.84 -2.56 -4.00
N SER A 22 1.64 -3.00 -3.04
CA SER A 22 1.23 -3.91 -1.98
C SER A 22 0.62 -3.14 -0.80
N SER A 23 0.55 -3.74 0.36
CA SER A 23 -0.05 -3.14 1.54
C SER A 23 0.59 -3.67 2.82
N ALA A 24 0.66 -2.85 3.85
CA ALA A 24 1.06 -3.28 5.18
C ALA A 24 0.14 -4.36 5.77
N THR A 25 -1.08 -4.54 5.24
CA THR A 25 -1.98 -5.62 5.64
C THR A 25 -1.41 -7.02 5.45
N VAL A 26 -0.38 -7.19 4.59
CA VAL A 26 0.31 -8.47 4.39
C VAL A 26 1.11 -8.92 5.61
N TYR A 27 1.43 -8.03 6.54
CA TYR A 27 2.06 -8.39 7.81
C TYR A 27 1.10 -9.13 8.75
N GLY A 28 -0.22 -9.02 8.53
CA GLY A 28 -1.22 -9.63 9.40
C GLY A 28 -1.21 -9.03 10.82
N GLU A 29 -1.48 -9.86 11.81
CA GLU A 29 -1.58 -9.47 13.24
C GLU A 29 -0.24 -9.57 13.99
N GLN A 30 0.88 -9.35 13.31
CA GLN A 30 2.19 -9.35 13.95
C GLN A 30 2.38 -8.11 14.83
N LYS A 31 3.27 -8.23 15.82
CA LYS A 31 3.55 -7.12 16.73
C LYS A 31 4.37 -6.02 16.03
N PRO A 32 3.93 -4.76 16.03
CA PRO A 32 4.71 -3.65 15.50
C PRO A 32 5.97 -3.36 16.36
N PRO A 33 6.97 -2.64 15.84
CA PRO A 33 7.01 -2.01 14.51
C PRO A 33 7.24 -3.05 13.39
N TYR A 34 6.58 -2.84 12.25
CA TYR A 34 6.79 -3.68 11.07
C TYR A 34 8.05 -3.26 10.32
N VAL A 35 8.80 -4.26 9.84
CA VAL A 35 9.98 -4.06 9.00
C VAL A 35 9.93 -4.98 7.79
N GLU A 36 10.62 -4.62 6.72
CA GLU A 36 10.53 -5.30 5.42
C GLU A 36 10.97 -6.76 5.47
N THR A 37 11.89 -7.09 6.39
CA THR A 37 12.40 -8.46 6.60
C THR A 37 11.43 -9.37 7.33
N MET A 38 10.35 -8.84 7.90
CA MET A 38 9.33 -9.68 8.54
C MET A 38 8.60 -10.54 7.50
N PRO A 39 8.34 -11.80 7.84
CA PRO A 39 7.54 -12.67 6.97
C PRO A 39 6.12 -12.12 6.83
N ARG A 40 5.45 -12.49 5.75
CA ARG A 40 4.01 -12.26 5.65
C ARG A 40 3.29 -13.04 6.73
N GLY A 41 2.34 -12.38 7.39
CA GLY A 41 1.48 -13.00 8.41
C GLY A 41 0.18 -13.54 7.84
N ALA A 42 -0.65 -14.09 8.72
CA ALA A 42 -2.03 -14.42 8.39
C ALA A 42 -2.84 -13.13 8.24
N CYS A 43 -3.33 -12.88 7.04
CA CYS A 43 -4.15 -11.69 6.78
C CYS A 43 -5.54 -11.86 7.40
N SER A 44 -6.03 -10.82 8.05
CA SER A 44 -7.34 -10.81 8.74
C SER A 44 -8.54 -10.57 7.80
N ASN A 45 -8.28 -10.24 6.53
CA ASN A 45 -9.35 -9.90 5.58
C ASN A 45 -9.00 -10.31 4.14
N PRO A 46 -10.01 -10.43 3.24
CA PRO A 46 -9.79 -10.84 1.86
C PRO A 46 -8.86 -9.91 1.07
N TYR A 47 -8.90 -8.60 1.32
CA TYR A 47 -8.02 -7.65 0.65
C TYR A 47 -6.55 -7.94 0.96
N GLY A 48 -6.19 -8.13 2.23
CA GLY A 48 -4.85 -8.51 2.65
C GLY A 48 -4.38 -9.79 1.97
N TRP A 49 -5.25 -10.80 1.91
CA TRP A 49 -4.95 -12.06 1.22
C TRP A 49 -4.72 -11.87 -0.27
N THR A 50 -5.49 -11.02 -0.97
CA THR A 50 -5.21 -10.75 -2.39
C THR A 50 -3.83 -10.16 -2.59
N LYS A 51 -3.41 -9.20 -1.74
CA LYS A 51 -2.07 -8.61 -1.80
C LYS A 51 -0.97 -9.63 -1.48
N ALA A 52 -1.16 -10.44 -0.45
CA ALA A 52 -0.21 -11.49 -0.06
C ALA A 52 -0.02 -12.56 -1.17
N MET A 53 -1.10 -12.98 -1.81
CA MET A 53 -1.04 -13.91 -2.95
C MET A 53 -0.30 -13.30 -4.14
N MET A 54 -0.56 -12.03 -4.47
CA MET A 54 0.14 -11.34 -5.55
C MET A 54 1.64 -11.17 -5.26
N GLU A 55 2.02 -10.83 -4.02
CA GLU A 55 3.42 -10.80 -3.60
C GLU A 55 4.08 -12.17 -3.77
N GLN A 56 3.38 -13.26 -3.41
CA GLN A 56 3.94 -14.61 -3.58
C GLN A 56 4.18 -14.93 -5.06
N ILE A 57 3.18 -14.71 -5.92
CA ILE A 57 3.30 -14.95 -7.36
C ILE A 57 4.47 -14.17 -7.95
N LEU A 58 4.55 -12.87 -7.65
CA LEU A 58 5.62 -11.99 -8.17
C LEU A 58 7.00 -12.43 -7.66
N THR A 59 7.08 -12.84 -6.40
CA THR A 59 8.32 -13.38 -5.80
C THR A 59 8.77 -14.64 -6.51
N ASP A 60 7.87 -15.58 -6.73
CA ASP A 60 8.19 -16.86 -7.38
C ASP A 60 8.60 -16.66 -8.85
N CYS A 61 7.93 -15.73 -9.56
CA CYS A 61 8.32 -15.34 -10.90
C CYS A 61 9.70 -14.70 -10.94
N ALA A 62 10.03 -13.79 -10.01
CA ALA A 62 11.35 -13.17 -9.94
C ALA A 62 12.46 -14.18 -9.58
N ASN A 63 12.15 -15.16 -8.75
CA ASN A 63 13.10 -16.25 -8.44
C ASN A 63 13.34 -17.19 -9.63
N ALA A 64 12.34 -17.34 -10.50
CA ALA A 64 12.43 -18.20 -11.69
C ALA A 64 13.07 -17.49 -12.90
N ASP A 65 12.99 -16.16 -12.97
CA ASP A 65 13.53 -15.33 -14.05
C ASP A 65 14.41 -14.20 -13.49
N SER A 66 15.72 -14.37 -13.55
CA SER A 66 16.71 -13.41 -13.04
C SER A 66 16.72 -12.06 -13.77
N GLU A 67 16.05 -11.95 -14.92
CA GLU A 67 15.88 -10.69 -15.62
C GLU A 67 14.66 -9.91 -15.14
N LEU A 68 13.72 -10.57 -14.45
CA LEU A 68 12.52 -9.93 -13.91
C LEU A 68 12.84 -9.17 -12.62
N THR A 69 12.71 -7.86 -12.66
CA THR A 69 12.83 -6.99 -11.49
C THR A 69 11.45 -6.76 -10.88
N VAL A 70 11.30 -7.06 -9.61
CA VAL A 70 10.07 -6.85 -8.86
C VAL A 70 10.35 -5.96 -7.65
N ILE A 71 9.60 -4.88 -7.50
CA ILE A 71 9.63 -4.03 -6.31
C ILE A 71 8.24 -4.04 -5.69
N LEU A 72 8.17 -4.45 -4.42
CA LEU A 72 6.93 -4.59 -3.66
C LEU A 72 6.84 -3.45 -2.64
N LEU A 73 5.94 -2.50 -2.85
CA LEU A 73 5.74 -1.36 -1.95
C LEU A 73 4.62 -1.67 -0.96
N ARG A 74 4.98 -1.96 0.30
CA ARG A 74 4.05 -2.23 1.41
C ARG A 74 3.77 -0.96 2.17
N TYR A 75 2.83 -0.15 1.71
CA TYR A 75 2.50 1.10 2.37
C TYR A 75 1.26 0.99 3.26
N PHE A 76 1.18 1.93 4.21
CA PHE A 76 0.10 2.06 5.17
C PHE A 76 -1.04 2.89 4.57
N ASN A 77 -1.57 3.86 5.29
CA ASN A 77 -2.75 4.61 4.88
C ASN A 77 -2.34 5.91 4.15
N PRO A 78 -2.46 6.00 2.82
CA PRO A 78 -2.21 7.25 2.13
C PRO A 78 -3.29 8.28 2.46
N ILE A 79 -2.86 9.52 2.68
CA ILE A 79 -3.73 10.66 2.96
C ILE A 79 -3.24 11.92 2.24
N GLY A 80 -4.06 12.96 2.25
CA GLY A 80 -3.71 14.25 1.68
C GLY A 80 -4.08 14.38 0.21
N ALA A 81 -3.67 15.51 -0.37
CA ALA A 81 -3.95 15.88 -1.74
C ALA A 81 -2.77 16.62 -2.35
N HIS A 82 -2.74 16.71 -3.68
CA HIS A 82 -1.70 17.48 -4.37
C HIS A 82 -1.80 18.97 -4.05
N PRO A 83 -0.68 19.70 -3.83
CA PRO A 83 -0.68 21.12 -3.46
C PRO A 83 -1.41 22.04 -4.44
N SER A 84 -1.54 21.63 -5.70
CA SER A 84 -2.29 22.40 -6.70
C SER A 84 -3.79 22.48 -6.43
N GLY A 85 -4.35 21.65 -5.53
CA GLY A 85 -5.77 21.52 -5.29
C GLY A 85 -6.57 20.87 -6.43
N LYS A 86 -5.90 20.36 -7.47
CA LYS A 86 -6.55 19.77 -8.66
C LYS A 86 -6.68 18.26 -8.60
N ILE A 87 -5.91 17.60 -7.72
CA ILE A 87 -5.89 16.16 -7.53
C ILE A 87 -6.04 15.87 -6.04
N GLY A 88 -7.03 15.05 -5.71
CA GLY A 88 -7.33 14.66 -4.34
C GLY A 88 -8.26 13.46 -4.31
N GLU A 89 -8.77 13.11 -3.13
CA GLU A 89 -9.70 12.02 -2.93
C GLU A 89 -11.12 12.57 -2.74
N ASP A 90 -12.01 12.24 -3.66
CA ASP A 90 -13.45 12.58 -3.57
C ASP A 90 -14.29 11.34 -3.89
N PRO A 91 -14.38 10.38 -2.93
CA PRO A 91 -15.09 9.13 -3.15
C PRO A 91 -16.60 9.36 -3.35
N GLN A 92 -17.19 8.60 -4.26
CA GLN A 92 -18.63 8.56 -4.44
C GLN A 92 -19.30 7.81 -3.29
N GLY A 93 -20.34 8.41 -2.70
CA GLY A 93 -21.07 7.83 -1.58
C GLY A 93 -20.39 8.01 -0.22
N ILE A 94 -20.49 7.01 0.65
CA ILE A 94 -19.91 7.04 2.01
C ILE A 94 -18.44 6.67 1.92
N PRO A 95 -17.50 7.55 2.36
CA PRO A 95 -16.09 7.22 2.38
C PRO A 95 -15.78 6.03 3.30
N ASN A 96 -14.94 5.12 2.82
CA ASN A 96 -14.41 4.03 3.63
C ASN A 96 -13.12 4.40 4.37
N ASN A 97 -12.44 5.46 3.92
CA ASN A 97 -11.21 5.96 4.53
C ASN A 97 -11.51 7.12 5.49
N LEU A 98 -10.69 7.25 6.53
CA LEU A 98 -10.88 8.23 7.59
C LEU A 98 -10.82 9.67 7.05
N MET A 99 -9.79 10.04 6.28
CA MET A 99 -9.56 11.44 5.90
C MET A 99 -10.63 12.02 5.00
N PRO A 100 -11.12 11.36 3.92
CA PRO A 100 -12.24 11.90 3.16
C PRO A 100 -13.52 11.99 4.00
N TYR A 101 -13.73 11.09 4.96
CA TYR A 101 -14.87 11.21 5.89
C TYR A 101 -14.76 12.45 6.77
N VAL A 102 -13.60 12.66 7.40
CA VAL A 102 -13.31 13.86 8.21
C VAL A 102 -13.48 15.14 7.38
N SER A 103 -12.95 15.14 6.16
CA SER A 103 -13.05 16.29 5.25
C SER A 103 -14.50 16.60 4.88
N GLN A 104 -15.35 15.58 4.66
CA GLN A 104 -16.77 15.76 4.37
C GLN A 104 -17.53 16.29 5.58
N VAL A 105 -17.18 15.89 6.80
CA VAL A 105 -17.75 16.47 8.04
C VAL A 105 -17.34 17.92 8.18
N ALA A 106 -16.05 18.22 8.02
CA ALA A 106 -15.54 19.59 8.10
C ALA A 106 -16.17 20.54 7.04
N ALA A 107 -16.47 20.00 5.86
CA ALA A 107 -17.17 20.74 4.80
C ALA A 107 -18.70 20.82 4.96
N GLY A 108 -19.25 20.29 6.05
CA GLY A 108 -20.70 20.29 6.32
C GLY A 108 -21.51 19.33 5.43
N ARG A 109 -20.85 18.42 4.71
CA ARG A 109 -21.52 17.40 3.88
C ARG A 109 -22.05 16.23 4.73
N ARG A 110 -21.56 16.08 5.97
CA ARG A 110 -21.97 15.08 6.97
C ARG A 110 -22.13 15.75 8.32
N GLU A 111 -23.05 15.23 9.12
CA GLU A 111 -23.38 15.82 10.42
C GLU A 111 -22.27 15.59 11.47
N GLN A 112 -21.68 14.38 11.47
CA GLN A 112 -20.75 13.99 12.52
C GLN A 112 -19.78 12.91 12.07
N LEU A 113 -18.66 12.83 12.79
CA LEU A 113 -17.72 11.71 12.73
C LEU A 113 -18.07 10.71 13.86
N THR A 114 -18.27 9.45 13.50
CA THR A 114 -18.48 8.38 14.47
C THR A 114 -17.19 7.67 14.77
N ILE A 115 -16.80 7.60 16.04
CA ILE A 115 -15.65 6.83 16.50
C ILE A 115 -16.17 5.43 16.89
N PHE A 116 -15.67 4.40 16.21
CA PHE A 116 -15.99 3.01 16.47
C PHE A 116 -14.95 2.40 17.42
N GLY A 117 -15.43 1.88 18.54
CA GLY A 117 -14.58 1.35 19.60
C GLY A 117 -13.95 2.44 20.47
N GLY A 118 -13.62 2.10 21.67
CA GLY A 118 -12.96 2.94 22.68
C GLY A 118 -12.23 2.06 23.69
N ASP A 119 -12.00 0.81 23.32
CA ASP A 119 -11.50 -0.29 24.16
C ASP A 119 -10.20 -0.90 23.61
N TYR A 120 -9.54 -0.24 22.67
CA TYR A 120 -8.21 -0.63 22.21
C TYR A 120 -7.17 -0.40 23.30
N ASP A 121 -6.13 -1.24 23.33
CA ASP A 121 -4.98 -1.10 24.24
C ASP A 121 -4.08 0.07 23.77
N THR A 122 -4.60 1.29 23.92
CA THR A 122 -3.97 2.56 23.57
C THR A 122 -4.30 3.61 24.63
N PRO A 123 -3.53 4.69 24.80
CA PRO A 123 -3.75 5.67 25.84
C PRO A 123 -5.13 6.33 25.85
N ASP A 124 -5.78 6.43 24.70
CA ASP A 124 -7.11 7.02 24.53
C ASP A 124 -8.20 6.01 24.13
N GLY A 125 -7.85 4.72 24.09
CA GLY A 125 -8.76 3.64 23.73
C GLY A 125 -9.07 3.57 22.24
N THR A 126 -8.51 4.45 21.40
CA THR A 126 -8.74 4.43 19.94
C THR A 126 -7.65 3.67 19.19
N CYS A 127 -7.92 3.25 17.96
CA CYS A 127 -6.94 2.55 17.15
C CYS A 127 -5.84 3.50 16.64
N ARG A 128 -4.58 3.02 16.62
CA ARG A 128 -3.44 3.72 16.03
C ARG A 128 -3.27 3.32 14.57
N ARG A 129 -2.90 4.28 13.73
CA ARG A 129 -2.61 4.07 12.31
C ARG A 129 -1.43 4.92 11.89
N ASP A 130 -0.59 4.35 11.02
CA ASP A 130 0.44 5.11 10.31
C ASP A 130 -0.15 5.70 9.04
N TYR A 131 0.22 6.94 8.76
CA TYR A 131 -0.20 7.66 7.57
C TYR A 131 1.01 8.09 6.75
N ILE A 132 0.85 8.09 5.42
CA ILE A 132 1.82 8.62 4.49
C ILE A 132 1.14 9.66 3.59
N HIS A 133 1.79 10.79 3.35
CA HIS A 133 1.24 11.76 2.42
C HIS A 133 1.25 11.22 0.99
N VAL A 134 0.16 11.39 0.25
CA VAL A 134 -0.01 10.80 -1.08
C VAL A 134 1.07 11.25 -2.08
N VAL A 135 1.59 12.48 -1.93
CA VAL A 135 2.70 12.98 -2.77
C VAL A 135 3.99 12.24 -2.45
N ASP A 136 4.28 11.97 -1.17
CA ASP A 136 5.47 11.20 -0.77
C ASP A 136 5.36 9.75 -1.24
N LEU A 137 4.17 9.18 -1.18
CA LEU A 137 3.90 7.85 -1.75
C LEU A 137 4.15 7.84 -3.26
N ALA A 138 3.69 8.85 -4.00
CA ALA A 138 3.94 8.97 -5.43
C ALA A 138 5.45 9.13 -5.73
N CYS A 139 6.16 9.94 -4.95
CA CYS A 139 7.62 10.06 -5.04
C CYS A 139 8.31 8.71 -4.76
N GLY A 140 7.83 7.94 -3.79
CA GLY A 140 8.31 6.59 -3.51
C GLY A 140 8.16 5.64 -4.70
N HIS A 141 7.03 5.68 -5.40
CA HIS A 141 6.83 4.91 -6.64
C HIS A 141 7.80 5.34 -7.74
N LEU A 142 8.00 6.65 -7.92
CA LEU A 142 8.97 7.15 -8.90
C LEU A 142 10.39 6.66 -8.59
N LYS A 143 10.81 6.76 -7.32
CA LYS A 143 12.11 6.25 -6.87
C LYS A 143 12.25 4.74 -7.06
N ALA A 144 11.19 3.98 -6.84
CA ALA A 144 11.17 2.54 -7.11
C ALA A 144 11.38 2.24 -8.60
N VAL A 145 10.72 2.99 -9.49
CA VAL A 145 10.94 2.86 -10.95
C VAL A 145 12.37 3.21 -11.35
N GLU A 146 12.92 4.32 -10.84
CA GLU A 146 14.31 4.73 -11.08
C GLU A 146 15.30 3.65 -10.60
N TYR A 147 15.06 3.10 -9.41
CA TYR A 147 15.88 2.01 -8.86
C TYR A 147 15.81 0.75 -9.72
N ALA A 148 14.62 0.36 -10.16
CA ALA A 148 14.43 -0.80 -11.04
C ALA A 148 15.14 -0.65 -12.38
N GLN A 149 15.41 0.57 -12.88
CA GLN A 149 16.13 0.78 -14.13
C GLN A 149 17.60 0.35 -14.06
N SER A 150 18.21 0.47 -12.88
CA SER A 150 19.64 0.22 -12.67
C SER A 150 19.94 -1.10 -11.93
N HIS A 151 18.91 -1.78 -11.42
CA HIS A 151 19.08 -2.99 -10.62
C HIS A 151 18.14 -4.10 -11.13
N ASN A 152 18.67 -5.31 -11.21
CA ASN A 152 17.86 -6.52 -11.40
C ASN A 152 17.73 -7.19 -10.03
N CYS A 153 16.57 -7.05 -9.40
CA CYS A 153 16.38 -7.53 -8.03
C CYS A 153 14.91 -7.78 -7.69
N LEU A 154 14.72 -8.54 -6.62
CA LEU A 154 13.49 -8.56 -5.85
C LEU A 154 13.70 -7.67 -4.62
N LEU A 155 12.93 -6.59 -4.50
CA LEU A 155 13.03 -5.66 -3.39
C LEU A 155 11.69 -5.52 -2.67
N TYR A 156 11.73 -5.64 -1.36
CA TYR A 156 10.64 -5.27 -0.47
C TYR A 156 10.96 -3.92 0.16
N THR A 157 10.02 -2.98 0.14
CA THR A 157 10.18 -1.70 0.82
C THR A 157 8.85 -1.22 1.37
N SER A 158 8.92 -0.62 2.54
CA SER A 158 7.83 0.13 3.15
C SER A 158 8.22 1.60 3.07
N PRO A 159 7.59 2.39 2.20
CA PRO A 159 7.78 3.83 2.23
C PRO A 159 7.07 4.38 3.47
N SER A 160 7.73 4.29 4.61
CA SER A 160 7.37 5.01 5.82
C SER A 160 8.43 6.09 6.03
N PRO A 161 8.06 7.33 6.25
CA PRO A 161 9.01 8.33 6.70
C PRO A 161 9.36 7.98 8.16
N ARG A 162 10.35 7.08 8.31
CA ARG A 162 11.06 6.96 9.57
C ARG A 162 12.40 7.61 9.35
N ASP A 163 12.46 8.78 9.88
CA ASP A 163 13.53 9.73 10.22
C ASP A 163 13.26 11.13 9.75
#